data_79be878e0341bbc7f1e29c4489472f3d
#
_entry.id   79be878e0341bbc7f1e29c4489472f3d
#
_cell.length_a   1.000
_cell.length_b   1.000
_cell.length_c   1.000
_cell.angle_alpha   90.00
_cell.angle_beta   90.00
_cell.angle_gamma   90.00
#
_symmetry.space_group_name_H-M   'P 1'
#
loop_
_entity.id
_entity.type
_entity.pdbx_description
1 polymer ?
#
loop_
_entity_poly.entity_id
_entity_poly.type
_entity_poly.pdbx_seq_one_letter_code
_entity_poly.pdbx_strand_id
1 'polypeptide(L)'
;LKEPETPMQKKIFEIVANVVENDFFGIDTSFYKAGLSSISAMKLCILISDEFGVTVKTSDIHENNTVEKLENYVMLAPKIRTYEKREVYPLTGSQKGIFAECSKNPESTVYNIPFLFELDSTIDVQKLSDAVAQMVNAHSYLLTEVFLNDQGEMVQRPGTENFVPDVIETTNEQFEALKKELVRPFKLEKGRLFRAQIYVTEDRKYLFTDFHHIIAD
;
A
#
# COMPACT_ATOMS: atom_id res chain seq x y z
N LEU A 1 -21.77 -5.14 35.59
CA LEU A 1 -21.36 -4.65 34.26
C LEU A 1 -22.63 -4.26 33.50
N LYS A 2 -22.59 -3.13 32.81
CA LYS A 2 -23.70 -2.70 31.96
C LYS A 2 -23.63 -3.46 30.65
N GLU A 3 -24.71 -4.19 30.32
CA GLU A 3 -24.75 -5.04 29.11
C GLU A 3 -25.17 -4.28 27.86
N PRO A 4 -24.80 -4.74 26.63
CA PRO A 4 -25.20 -4.12 25.39
C PRO A 4 -26.72 -4.36 25.14
N GLU A 5 -27.43 -3.26 24.90
CA GLU A 5 -28.88 -3.25 24.69
C GLU A 5 -29.25 -3.22 23.20
N THR A 6 -28.58 -2.35 22.41
CA THR A 6 -28.88 -2.20 20.99
C THR A 6 -28.17 -3.23 20.13
N PRO A 7 -28.68 -3.57 18.93
CA PRO A 7 -27.97 -4.44 17.99
C PRO A 7 -26.56 -3.92 17.65
N MET A 8 -26.41 -2.59 17.54
CA MET A 8 -25.12 -1.96 17.25
C MET A 8 -24.16 -2.10 18.43
N GLN A 9 -24.61 -1.86 19.67
CA GLN A 9 -23.80 -2.08 20.86
C GLN A 9 -23.34 -3.53 20.98
N LYS A 10 -24.21 -4.49 20.70
CA LYS A 10 -23.87 -5.93 20.70
C LYS A 10 -22.76 -6.24 19.70
N LYS A 11 -22.87 -5.67 18.50
CA LYS A 11 -21.87 -5.88 17.45
C LYS A 11 -20.53 -5.20 17.77
N ILE A 12 -20.56 -3.97 18.25
CA ILE A 12 -19.34 -3.28 18.71
C ILE A 12 -18.69 -4.03 19.87
N PHE A 13 -19.49 -4.47 20.85
CA PHE A 13 -18.99 -5.23 21.99
C PHE A 13 -18.28 -6.52 21.53
N GLU A 14 -18.91 -7.29 20.64
CA GLU A 14 -18.35 -8.52 20.06
C GLU A 14 -17.00 -8.25 19.38
N ILE A 15 -16.92 -7.21 18.55
CA ILE A 15 -15.68 -6.85 17.86
C ILE A 15 -14.59 -6.46 18.88
N VAL A 16 -14.92 -5.63 19.87
CA VAL A 16 -13.97 -5.22 20.90
C VAL A 16 -13.51 -6.42 21.71
N ALA A 17 -14.43 -7.28 22.18
CA ALA A 17 -14.10 -8.47 22.96
C ALA A 17 -13.11 -9.38 22.21
N ASN A 18 -13.33 -9.60 20.92
CA ASN A 18 -12.43 -10.38 20.07
C ASN A 18 -11.06 -9.71 19.88
N VAL A 19 -10.99 -8.38 19.84
CA VAL A 19 -9.73 -7.64 19.65
C VAL A 19 -8.89 -7.61 20.91
N VAL A 20 -9.54 -7.49 22.09
CA VAL A 20 -8.87 -7.44 23.41
C VAL A 20 -8.73 -8.82 24.06
N GLU A 21 -9.32 -9.87 23.44
CA GLU A 21 -9.35 -11.25 23.96
C GLU A 21 -9.93 -11.33 25.39
N ASN A 22 -10.93 -10.50 25.66
CA ASN A 22 -11.58 -10.39 26.95
C ASN A 22 -13.04 -9.97 26.75
N ASP A 23 -13.98 -10.72 27.31
CA ASP A 23 -15.42 -10.46 27.28
C ASP A 23 -16.01 -9.97 28.61
N PHE A 24 -15.15 -9.82 29.63
CA PHE A 24 -15.56 -9.40 30.97
C PHE A 24 -15.42 -7.88 31.16
N PHE A 25 -16.22 -7.09 30.43
CA PHE A 25 -16.32 -5.64 30.60
C PHE A 25 -17.75 -5.15 30.26
N GLY A 26 -18.10 -3.95 30.73
CA GLY A 26 -19.39 -3.32 30.43
C GLY A 26 -19.30 -2.34 29.26
N ILE A 27 -20.44 -1.95 28.69
CA ILE A 27 -20.50 -1.00 27.55
C ILE A 27 -20.00 0.41 27.91
N ASP A 28 -19.89 0.72 29.20
CA ASP A 28 -19.34 1.95 29.76
C ASP A 28 -17.86 1.82 30.18
N THR A 29 -17.29 0.61 30.08
CA THR A 29 -15.89 0.35 30.41
C THR A 29 -14.97 0.85 29.31
N SER A 30 -13.90 1.55 29.69
CA SER A 30 -12.88 1.95 28.71
C SER A 30 -12.19 0.73 28.09
N PHE A 31 -12.07 0.72 26.77
CA PHE A 31 -11.39 -0.34 26.02
C PHE A 31 -9.96 -0.57 26.50
N TYR A 32 -9.25 0.46 26.92
CA TYR A 32 -7.90 0.35 27.49
C TYR A 32 -7.87 -0.39 28.82
N LYS A 33 -8.92 -0.24 29.65
CA LYS A 33 -9.09 -1.04 30.87
C LYS A 33 -9.46 -2.49 30.57
N ALA A 34 -10.15 -2.73 29.45
CA ALA A 34 -10.48 -4.06 28.97
C ALA A 34 -9.29 -4.78 28.31
N GLY A 35 -8.17 -4.06 28.00
CA GLY A 35 -6.95 -4.66 27.44
C GLY A 35 -6.55 -4.12 26.06
N LEU A 36 -7.21 -3.08 25.53
CA LEU A 36 -6.85 -2.48 24.25
C LEU A 36 -5.46 -1.85 24.30
N SER A 37 -4.57 -2.26 23.40
CA SER A 37 -3.25 -1.64 23.15
C SER A 37 -3.30 -0.71 21.94
N SER A 38 -2.25 0.09 21.73
CA SER A 38 -2.14 0.95 20.54
C SER A 38 -2.15 0.16 19.23
N ILE A 39 -1.57 -1.05 19.22
CA ILE A 39 -1.55 -1.92 18.03
C ILE A 39 -2.94 -2.52 17.79
N SER A 40 -3.59 -3.01 18.84
CA SER A 40 -4.94 -3.58 18.71
C SER A 40 -6.00 -2.50 18.43
N ALA A 41 -5.75 -1.23 18.77
CA ALA A 41 -6.61 -0.11 18.38
C ALA A 41 -6.63 0.10 16.86
N MET A 42 -5.51 -0.09 16.15
CA MET A 42 -5.49 -0.04 14.68
C MET A 42 -6.34 -1.17 14.08
N LYS A 43 -6.24 -2.38 14.62
CA LYS A 43 -7.09 -3.52 14.21
C LYS A 43 -8.57 -3.22 14.46
N LEU A 44 -8.90 -2.63 15.61
CA LEU A 44 -10.26 -2.22 15.95
C LEU A 44 -10.81 -1.19 14.97
N CYS A 45 -10.01 -0.19 14.56
CA CYS A 45 -10.41 0.80 13.54
C CYS A 45 -10.85 0.12 12.23
N ILE A 46 -10.06 -0.83 11.75
CA ILE A 46 -10.35 -1.55 10.50
C ILE A 46 -11.65 -2.32 10.63
N LEU A 47 -11.80 -3.12 11.69
CA LEU A 47 -12.97 -3.96 11.89
C LEU A 47 -14.27 -3.15 12.06
N ILE A 48 -14.22 -2.04 12.80
CA ILE A 48 -15.38 -1.13 12.94
C ILE A 48 -15.69 -0.42 11.62
N SER A 49 -14.66 0.01 10.90
CA SER A 49 -14.85 0.66 9.60
C SER A 49 -15.51 -0.28 8.59
N ASP A 50 -15.05 -1.51 8.51
CA ASP A 50 -15.58 -2.52 7.58
C ASP A 50 -17.01 -2.95 7.96
N GLU A 51 -17.28 -3.18 9.25
CA GLU A 51 -18.59 -3.63 9.71
C GLU A 51 -19.68 -2.59 9.49
N PHE A 52 -19.39 -1.31 9.76
CA PHE A 52 -20.39 -0.23 9.72
C PHE A 52 -20.30 0.67 8.48
N GLY A 53 -19.33 0.43 7.59
CA GLY A 53 -19.13 1.23 6.38
C GLY A 53 -18.78 2.69 6.67
N VAL A 54 -18.03 2.95 7.74
CA VAL A 54 -17.64 4.30 8.20
C VAL A 54 -16.12 4.43 8.29
N THR A 55 -15.61 5.65 8.18
CA THR A 55 -14.18 5.90 8.39
C THR A 55 -13.91 6.13 9.87
N VAL A 56 -13.08 5.26 10.48
CA VAL A 56 -12.66 5.36 11.88
C VAL A 56 -11.14 5.40 11.95
N LYS A 57 -10.60 6.38 12.68
CA LYS A 57 -9.17 6.56 12.94
C LYS A 57 -8.84 6.13 14.38
N THR A 58 -7.56 5.92 14.67
CA THR A 58 -7.11 5.59 16.04
C THR A 58 -7.40 6.69 17.05
N SER A 59 -7.36 7.98 16.63
CA SER A 59 -7.80 9.12 17.45
C SER A 59 -9.27 8.99 17.86
N ASP A 60 -10.13 8.55 16.93
CA ASP A 60 -11.56 8.43 17.20
C ASP A 60 -11.85 7.32 18.22
N ILE A 61 -11.11 6.18 18.13
CA ILE A 61 -11.18 5.14 19.17
C ILE A 61 -10.69 5.65 20.53
N HIS A 62 -9.65 6.48 20.53
CA HIS A 62 -9.14 7.05 21.77
C HIS A 62 -10.15 7.97 22.47
N GLU A 63 -10.80 8.82 21.71
CA GLU A 63 -11.83 9.75 22.20
C GLU A 63 -13.13 9.02 22.58
N ASN A 64 -13.51 8.00 21.80
CA ASN A 64 -14.75 7.21 21.96
C ASN A 64 -14.44 5.80 22.47
N ASN A 65 -13.71 5.71 23.58
CA ASN A 65 -13.10 4.48 24.07
C ASN A 65 -14.03 3.59 24.94
N THR A 66 -15.34 3.66 24.77
CA THR A 66 -16.35 2.75 25.31
C THR A 66 -17.35 2.37 24.24
N VAL A 67 -18.07 1.24 24.41
CA VAL A 67 -19.08 0.79 23.45
C VAL A 67 -20.15 1.86 23.22
N GLU A 68 -20.64 2.50 24.29
CA GLU A 68 -21.66 3.56 24.20
C GLU A 68 -21.17 4.78 23.39
N LYS A 69 -19.94 5.23 23.65
CA LYS A 69 -19.38 6.39 22.94
C LYS A 69 -19.10 6.03 21.48
N LEU A 70 -18.55 4.84 21.24
CA LEU A 70 -18.23 4.40 19.89
C LEU A 70 -19.49 4.18 19.05
N GLU A 71 -20.59 3.68 19.63
CA GLU A 71 -21.90 3.62 18.95
C GLU A 71 -22.33 5.01 18.49
N ASN A 72 -22.33 6.00 19.38
CA ASN A 72 -22.71 7.37 19.05
C ASN A 72 -21.80 7.97 17.94
N TYR A 73 -20.51 7.71 18.02
CA TYR A 73 -19.57 8.13 16.99
C TYR A 73 -19.88 7.49 15.63
N VAL A 74 -20.04 6.16 15.59
CA VAL A 74 -20.32 5.38 14.36
C VAL A 74 -21.60 5.85 13.68
N MET A 75 -22.64 6.19 14.45
CA MET A 75 -23.90 6.73 13.88
C MET A 75 -23.69 8.06 13.15
N LEU A 76 -22.72 8.86 13.55
CA LEU A 76 -22.46 10.20 13.01
C LEU A 76 -21.23 10.24 12.10
N ALA A 77 -20.42 9.18 12.10
CA ALA A 77 -19.15 9.12 11.36
C ALA A 77 -19.38 9.20 9.84
N PRO A 78 -18.43 9.80 9.12
CA PRO A 78 -18.49 9.84 7.67
C PRO A 78 -18.45 8.43 7.09
N LYS A 79 -19.44 8.14 6.23
CA LYS A 79 -19.48 6.86 5.52
C LYS A 79 -18.28 6.72 4.59
N ILE A 80 -17.76 5.51 4.49
CA ILE A 80 -16.72 5.18 3.51
C ILE A 80 -17.28 5.48 2.12
N ARG A 81 -16.59 6.34 1.38
CA ARG A 81 -16.93 6.58 -0.01
C ARG A 81 -16.51 5.37 -0.83
N THR A 82 -17.46 4.54 -1.23
CA THR A 82 -17.20 3.51 -2.24
C THR A 82 -17.12 4.20 -3.59
N TYR A 83 -15.98 4.07 -4.25
CA TYR A 83 -15.83 4.53 -5.62
C TYR A 83 -16.13 3.36 -6.56
N GLU A 84 -16.88 3.63 -7.62
CA GLU A 84 -17.03 2.64 -8.70
C GLU A 84 -15.64 2.28 -9.25
N LYS A 85 -15.36 0.99 -9.31
CA LYS A 85 -14.18 0.53 -10.03
C LYS A 85 -14.35 0.86 -11.49
N ARG A 86 -13.38 1.58 -12.05
CA ARG A 86 -13.30 1.93 -13.46
C ARG A 86 -12.13 1.17 -14.10
N GLU A 87 -12.23 0.88 -15.36
CA GLU A 87 -11.11 0.34 -16.12
C GLU A 87 -10.03 1.40 -16.35
N VAL A 88 -10.45 2.66 -16.48
CA VAL A 88 -9.58 3.79 -16.76
C VAL A 88 -9.93 4.96 -15.82
N TYR A 89 -8.91 5.60 -15.29
CA TYR A 89 -9.02 6.73 -14.39
C TYR A 89 -8.32 7.96 -14.96
N PRO A 90 -8.83 9.18 -14.74
CA PRO A 90 -8.08 10.39 -15.05
C PRO A 90 -6.82 10.48 -14.17
N LEU A 91 -5.80 11.17 -14.65
CA LEU A 91 -4.67 11.56 -13.80
C LEU A 91 -5.13 12.56 -12.74
N THR A 92 -4.60 12.43 -11.52
CA THR A 92 -4.75 13.44 -10.47
C THR A 92 -4.03 14.74 -10.82
N GLY A 93 -4.28 15.83 -10.09
CA GLY A 93 -3.58 17.09 -10.28
C GLY A 93 -2.07 16.97 -10.15
N SER A 94 -1.58 16.24 -9.12
CA SER A 94 -0.16 15.96 -8.91
C SER A 94 0.43 15.16 -10.07
N GLN A 95 -0.22 14.08 -10.49
CA GLN A 95 0.22 13.27 -11.62
C GLN A 95 0.31 14.06 -12.93
N LYS A 96 -0.65 14.97 -13.20
CA LYS A 96 -0.59 15.87 -14.36
C LYS A 96 0.60 16.81 -14.31
N GLY A 97 0.94 17.33 -13.14
CA GLY A 97 2.12 18.16 -12.93
C GLY A 97 3.42 17.41 -13.22
N ILE A 98 3.57 16.20 -12.64
CA ILE A 98 4.73 15.32 -12.87
C ILE A 98 4.83 14.95 -14.35
N PHE A 99 3.72 14.55 -14.97
CA PHE A 99 3.70 14.19 -16.39
C PHE A 99 4.16 15.35 -17.29
N ALA A 100 3.64 16.56 -17.05
CA ALA A 100 4.02 17.76 -17.81
C ALA A 100 5.51 18.10 -17.67
N GLU A 101 6.09 17.90 -16.48
CA GLU A 101 7.51 18.14 -16.25
C GLU A 101 8.40 17.10 -16.94
N CYS A 102 8.05 15.81 -16.81
CA CYS A 102 8.75 14.72 -17.48
C CYS A 102 8.67 14.84 -19.01
N SER A 103 7.55 15.32 -19.54
CA SER A 103 7.39 15.53 -21.01
C SER A 103 8.34 16.59 -21.55
N LYS A 104 8.75 17.58 -20.75
CA LYS A 104 9.74 18.58 -21.14
C LYS A 104 11.16 18.03 -21.13
N ASN A 105 11.43 17.06 -20.26
CA ASN A 105 12.75 16.46 -20.10
C ASN A 105 12.65 14.92 -19.96
N PRO A 106 12.42 14.18 -21.05
CA PRO A 106 12.17 12.75 -21.05
C PRO A 106 13.33 11.89 -20.53
N GLU A 107 14.55 12.43 -20.55
CA GLU A 107 15.76 11.73 -20.07
C GLU A 107 16.02 11.98 -18.57
N SER A 108 15.17 12.75 -17.90
CA SER A 108 15.32 13.05 -16.48
C SER A 108 14.94 11.84 -15.62
N THR A 109 15.75 11.61 -14.58
CA THR A 109 15.49 10.60 -13.55
C THR A 109 15.06 11.24 -12.22
N VAL A 110 14.72 12.53 -12.20
CA VAL A 110 14.40 13.27 -10.98
C VAL A 110 13.19 12.71 -10.22
N TYR A 111 12.28 12.05 -10.92
CA TYR A 111 11.11 11.39 -10.35
C TYR A 111 11.25 9.86 -10.21
N ASN A 112 12.46 9.33 -10.35
CA ASN A 112 12.75 7.96 -10.01
C ASN A 112 12.90 7.82 -8.49
N ILE A 113 12.43 6.72 -7.92
CA ILE A 113 12.59 6.36 -6.51
C ILE A 113 13.31 5.02 -6.45
N PRO A 114 14.66 5.03 -6.57
CA PRO A 114 15.46 3.82 -6.59
C PRO A 114 15.84 3.34 -5.19
N PHE A 115 15.84 2.03 -5.00
CA PHE A 115 16.40 1.36 -3.84
C PHE A 115 17.33 0.24 -4.29
N LEU A 116 18.48 0.14 -3.64
CA LEU A 116 19.41 -0.96 -3.80
C LEU A 116 19.71 -1.57 -2.44
N PHE A 117 19.34 -2.82 -2.27
CA PHE A 117 19.58 -3.59 -1.05
C PHE A 117 20.66 -4.64 -1.30
N GLU A 118 21.70 -4.63 -0.49
CA GLU A 118 22.60 -5.78 -0.37
C GLU A 118 21.94 -6.83 0.51
N LEU A 119 21.93 -8.07 0.05
CA LEU A 119 21.21 -9.16 0.66
C LEU A 119 22.21 -10.16 1.29
N ASP A 120 21.73 -10.90 2.29
CA ASP A 120 22.49 -12.00 2.86
C ASP A 120 22.80 -13.06 1.78
N SER A 121 24.03 -13.58 1.75
CA SER A 121 24.47 -14.56 0.76
C SER A 121 23.70 -15.89 0.82
N THR A 122 23.05 -16.20 1.95
CA THR A 122 22.25 -17.41 2.13
C THR A 122 20.85 -17.33 1.54
N ILE A 123 20.41 -16.14 1.12
CA ILE A 123 19.07 -15.95 0.53
C ILE A 123 18.93 -16.80 -0.73
N ASP A 124 17.86 -17.58 -0.80
CA ASP A 124 17.45 -18.32 -1.98
C ASP A 124 16.88 -17.35 -3.03
N VAL A 125 17.58 -17.23 -4.14
CA VAL A 125 17.27 -16.28 -5.21
C VAL A 125 15.89 -16.58 -5.85
N GLN A 126 15.55 -17.86 -6.02
CA GLN A 126 14.25 -18.22 -6.60
C GLN A 126 13.10 -17.85 -5.67
N LYS A 127 13.23 -18.15 -4.37
CA LYS A 127 12.22 -17.75 -3.39
C LYS A 127 12.08 -16.24 -3.28
N LEU A 128 13.19 -15.50 -3.37
CA LEU A 128 13.15 -14.04 -3.40
C LEU A 128 12.44 -13.54 -4.65
N SER A 129 12.77 -14.08 -5.81
CA SER A 129 12.09 -13.73 -7.08
C SER A 129 10.59 -13.97 -7.00
N ASP A 130 10.19 -15.15 -6.50
CA ASP A 130 8.77 -15.51 -6.33
C ASP A 130 8.06 -14.57 -5.33
N ALA A 131 8.71 -14.21 -4.24
CA ALA A 131 8.15 -13.29 -3.24
C ALA A 131 7.97 -11.88 -3.81
N VAL A 132 8.96 -11.36 -4.55
CA VAL A 132 8.86 -10.05 -5.23
C VAL A 132 7.75 -10.08 -6.28
N ALA A 133 7.68 -11.14 -7.09
CA ALA A 133 6.62 -11.30 -8.09
C ALA A 133 5.23 -11.32 -7.43
N GLN A 134 5.04 -12.10 -6.37
CA GLN A 134 3.78 -12.17 -5.62
C GLN A 134 3.40 -10.80 -5.04
N MET A 135 4.34 -10.10 -4.41
CA MET A 135 4.12 -8.78 -3.84
C MET A 135 3.68 -7.78 -4.92
N VAL A 136 4.40 -7.69 -6.03
CA VAL A 136 4.08 -6.75 -7.12
C VAL A 136 2.72 -7.07 -7.75
N ASN A 137 2.44 -8.35 -8.02
CA ASN A 137 1.18 -8.78 -8.63
C ASN A 137 -0.03 -8.62 -7.69
N ALA A 138 0.18 -8.67 -6.37
CA ALA A 138 -0.86 -8.36 -5.39
C ALA A 138 -1.18 -6.85 -5.32
N HIS A 139 -0.25 -6.00 -5.76
CA HIS A 139 -0.35 -4.54 -5.72
C HIS A 139 -0.38 -3.94 -7.13
N SER A 140 -1.50 -4.12 -7.83
CA SER A 140 -1.67 -3.75 -9.24
C SER A 140 -1.35 -2.28 -9.57
N TYR A 141 -1.37 -1.37 -8.57
CA TYR A 141 -0.98 0.02 -8.77
C TYR A 141 0.51 0.18 -9.14
N LEU A 142 1.39 -0.75 -8.73
CA LEU A 142 2.80 -0.76 -9.15
C LEU A 142 2.95 -1.04 -10.64
N LEU A 143 1.95 -1.66 -11.25
CA LEU A 143 1.90 -1.96 -12.67
C LEU A 143 1.03 -0.96 -13.45
N THR A 144 0.71 0.20 -12.86
CA THR A 144 -0.10 1.23 -13.50
C THR A 144 0.52 1.66 -14.83
N GLU A 145 -0.32 1.72 -15.85
CA GLU A 145 -0.01 2.25 -17.16
C GLU A 145 -0.62 3.65 -17.31
N VAL A 146 0.16 4.57 -17.85
CA VAL A 146 -0.29 5.91 -18.22
C VAL A 146 -0.30 6.00 -19.74
N PHE A 147 -1.38 6.47 -20.34
CA PHE A 147 -1.53 6.53 -21.78
C PHE A 147 -2.48 7.64 -22.21
N LEU A 148 -2.42 8.00 -23.50
CA LEU A 148 -3.35 8.92 -24.13
C LEU A 148 -4.58 8.15 -24.61
N ASN A 149 -5.78 8.56 -24.17
CA ASN A 149 -7.03 7.97 -24.64
C ASN A 149 -7.44 8.51 -26.04
N ASP A 150 -8.49 7.94 -26.61
CA ASP A 150 -9.00 8.36 -27.93
C ASP A 150 -9.52 9.81 -27.97
N GLN A 151 -9.73 10.42 -26.79
CA GLN A 151 -10.17 11.81 -26.66
C GLN A 151 -8.99 12.79 -26.50
N GLY A 152 -7.76 12.28 -26.54
CA GLY A 152 -6.55 13.08 -26.37
C GLY A 152 -6.25 13.46 -24.90
N GLU A 153 -6.82 12.73 -23.95
CA GLU A 153 -6.58 12.96 -22.52
C GLU A 153 -5.61 11.92 -21.94
N MET A 154 -4.69 12.38 -21.09
CA MET A 154 -3.83 11.48 -20.33
C MET A 154 -4.61 10.82 -19.21
N VAL A 155 -4.62 9.51 -19.24
CA VAL A 155 -5.35 8.63 -18.31
C VAL A 155 -4.45 7.52 -17.78
N GLN A 156 -4.91 6.82 -16.78
CA GLN A 156 -4.21 5.69 -16.17
C GLN A 156 -5.14 4.49 -15.97
N ARG A 157 -4.55 3.30 -16.00
CA ARG A 157 -5.23 2.05 -15.63
C ARG A 157 -4.29 1.13 -14.87
N PRO A 158 -4.80 0.23 -14.01
CA PRO A 158 -3.99 -0.84 -13.45
C PRO A 158 -3.46 -1.74 -14.57
N GLY A 159 -2.17 -2.10 -14.51
CA GLY A 159 -1.61 -3.07 -15.45
C GLY A 159 -2.17 -4.47 -15.22
N THR A 160 -2.30 -5.21 -16.30
CA THR A 160 -2.85 -6.59 -16.30
C THR A 160 -1.79 -7.67 -16.51
N GLU A 161 -0.57 -7.27 -16.84
CA GLU A 161 0.53 -8.20 -17.10
C GLU A 161 1.08 -8.79 -15.79
N ASN A 162 1.44 -10.06 -15.83
CA ASN A 162 2.20 -10.69 -14.75
C ASN A 162 3.61 -10.10 -14.69
N PHE A 163 4.00 -9.68 -13.50
CA PHE A 163 5.35 -9.20 -13.23
C PHE A 163 6.21 -10.35 -12.70
N VAL A 164 7.42 -10.44 -13.23
CA VAL A 164 8.49 -11.30 -12.71
C VAL A 164 9.77 -10.45 -12.71
N PRO A 165 10.53 -10.37 -11.60
CA PRO A 165 11.78 -9.63 -11.60
C PRO A 165 12.84 -10.33 -12.46
N ASP A 166 13.70 -9.56 -13.10
CA ASP A 166 14.85 -10.11 -13.81
C ASP A 166 15.88 -10.62 -12.79
N VAL A 167 16.39 -11.83 -13.00
CA VAL A 167 17.53 -12.37 -12.25
C VAL A 167 18.76 -12.31 -13.16
N ILE A 168 19.79 -11.61 -12.73
CA ILE A 168 20.97 -11.29 -13.54
C ILE A 168 22.23 -11.82 -12.79
N GLU A 169 22.87 -12.81 -13.38
CA GLU A 169 24.18 -13.26 -12.92
C GLU A 169 25.27 -12.37 -13.51
N THR A 170 26.20 -11.93 -12.69
CA THR A 170 27.27 -11.00 -13.07
C THR A 170 28.47 -11.14 -12.15
N THR A 171 29.60 -10.54 -12.49
CA THR A 171 30.75 -10.46 -11.58
C THR A 171 30.67 -9.24 -10.67
N ASN A 172 31.38 -9.25 -9.55
CA ASN A 172 31.49 -8.10 -8.66
C ASN A 172 31.97 -6.85 -9.42
N GLU A 173 32.97 -7.00 -10.29
CA GLU A 173 33.51 -5.89 -11.09
C GLU A 173 32.46 -5.31 -12.06
N GLN A 174 31.77 -6.20 -12.78
CA GLN A 174 30.71 -5.79 -13.70
C GLN A 174 29.54 -5.12 -12.96
N PHE A 175 29.16 -5.64 -11.79
CA PHE A 175 28.09 -5.06 -11.00
C PHE A 175 28.45 -3.66 -10.49
N GLU A 176 29.68 -3.46 -10.02
CA GLU A 176 30.13 -2.12 -9.61
C GLU A 176 30.09 -1.10 -10.77
N ALA A 177 30.38 -1.54 -11.98
CA ALA A 177 30.21 -0.70 -13.17
C ALA A 177 28.73 -0.41 -13.47
N LEU A 178 27.85 -1.43 -13.38
CA LEU A 178 26.41 -1.33 -13.63
C LEU A 178 25.69 -0.46 -12.61
N LYS A 179 26.15 -0.35 -11.38
CA LYS A 179 25.52 0.47 -10.33
C LYS A 179 25.24 1.90 -10.79
N LYS A 180 26.10 2.47 -11.60
CA LYS A 180 25.96 3.85 -12.10
C LYS A 180 24.85 4.00 -13.15
N GLU A 181 24.42 2.89 -13.75
CA GLU A 181 23.44 2.84 -14.83
C GLU A 181 22.11 2.16 -14.41
N LEU A 182 21.97 1.78 -13.13
CA LEU A 182 20.76 1.15 -12.65
C LEU A 182 19.55 2.08 -12.76
N VAL A 183 19.75 3.36 -12.38
CA VAL A 183 18.71 4.36 -12.45
C VAL A 183 18.65 4.91 -13.87
N ARG A 184 17.54 4.62 -14.57
CA ARG A 184 17.33 5.01 -15.95
C ARG A 184 15.98 5.71 -16.08
N PRO A 185 15.81 6.63 -17.03
CA PRO A 185 14.52 7.28 -17.29
C PRO A 185 13.40 6.26 -17.50
N PHE A 186 12.20 6.60 -17.05
CA PHE A 186 10.99 5.88 -17.39
C PHE A 186 10.31 6.53 -18.59
N LYS A 187 9.80 5.71 -19.51
CA LYS A 187 8.97 6.18 -20.62
C LYS A 187 7.50 6.13 -20.16
N LEU A 188 6.97 7.28 -19.73
CA LEU A 188 5.65 7.34 -19.08
C LEU A 188 4.51 6.79 -19.94
N GLU A 189 4.53 7.05 -21.27
CA GLU A 189 3.47 6.65 -22.19
C GLU A 189 3.63 5.22 -22.72
N LYS A 190 4.78 4.59 -22.53
CA LYS A 190 5.12 3.31 -23.14
C LYS A 190 5.99 2.48 -22.23
N GLY A 191 5.43 1.82 -21.27
CA GLY A 191 6.21 0.90 -20.47
C GLY A 191 5.79 0.84 -19.00
N ARG A 192 6.41 -0.09 -18.31
CA ARG A 192 6.23 -0.25 -16.89
C ARG A 192 6.90 0.89 -16.15
N LEU A 193 6.21 1.42 -15.15
CA LEU A 193 6.68 2.51 -14.28
C LEU A 193 7.28 1.98 -12.97
N PHE A 194 7.47 0.68 -12.91
CA PHE A 194 8.16 -0.07 -11.87
C PHE A 194 9.11 -1.08 -12.50
N ARG A 195 10.28 -1.24 -11.90
CA ARG A 195 11.25 -2.29 -12.22
C ARG A 195 11.82 -2.91 -10.95
N ALA A 196 12.09 -4.20 -10.98
CA ALA A 196 12.83 -4.91 -9.96
C ALA A 196 13.78 -5.90 -10.61
N GLN A 197 15.02 -5.94 -10.14
CA GLN A 197 16.10 -6.76 -10.66
C GLN A 197 16.87 -7.36 -9.49
N ILE A 198 17.18 -8.65 -9.58
CA ILE A 198 18.01 -9.35 -8.60
C ILE A 198 19.35 -9.63 -9.26
N TYR A 199 20.41 -9.11 -8.68
CA TYR A 199 21.77 -9.34 -9.15
C TYR A 199 22.45 -10.36 -8.25
N VAL A 200 23.10 -11.35 -8.89
CA VAL A 200 23.86 -12.41 -8.22
C VAL A 200 25.29 -12.30 -8.68
N THR A 201 26.19 -11.98 -7.75
CA THR A 201 27.65 -11.96 -7.99
C THR A 201 28.30 -13.18 -7.34
N GLU A 202 29.64 -13.27 -7.38
CA GLU A 202 30.39 -14.41 -6.85
C GLU A 202 30.17 -14.62 -5.35
N ASP A 203 30.03 -13.54 -4.58
CA ASP A 203 29.93 -13.56 -3.11
C ASP A 203 28.77 -12.77 -2.54
N ARG A 204 28.01 -12.04 -3.37
CA ARG A 204 26.93 -11.14 -2.94
C ARG A 204 25.67 -11.26 -3.79
N LYS A 205 24.58 -10.82 -3.21
CA LYS A 205 23.29 -10.71 -3.90
C LYS A 205 22.71 -9.33 -3.64
N TYR A 206 22.01 -8.79 -4.62
CA TYR A 206 21.40 -7.47 -4.51
C TYR A 206 20.00 -7.50 -5.06
N LEU A 207 19.10 -6.77 -4.41
CA LEU A 207 17.78 -6.44 -4.97
C LEU A 207 17.77 -4.96 -5.31
N PHE A 208 17.62 -4.64 -6.57
CA PHE A 208 17.36 -3.29 -7.06
C PHE A 208 15.89 -3.15 -7.37
N THR A 209 15.26 -2.09 -6.85
CA THR A 209 13.91 -1.67 -7.24
C THR A 209 13.93 -0.21 -7.60
N ASP A 210 13.14 0.18 -8.58
CA ASP A 210 12.98 1.57 -8.99
C ASP A 210 11.55 1.78 -9.48
N PHE A 211 10.91 2.83 -9.04
CA PHE A 211 9.57 3.18 -9.50
C PHE A 211 9.46 4.69 -9.73
N HIS A 212 8.59 5.03 -10.66
CA HIS A 212 8.37 6.43 -10.98
C HIS A 212 7.37 7.04 -10.01
N HIS A 213 7.66 8.25 -9.50
CA HIS A 213 6.84 8.97 -8.52
C HIS A 213 5.39 9.21 -8.98
N ILE A 214 5.10 9.15 -10.29
CA ILE A 214 3.74 9.29 -10.83
C ILE A 214 2.78 8.18 -10.39
N ILE A 215 3.30 6.99 -10.03
CA ILE A 215 2.49 5.85 -9.55
C ILE A 215 2.54 5.66 -8.03
N ALA A 216 3.38 6.40 -7.34
CA ALA A 216 3.55 6.30 -5.89
C ALA A 216 3.94 7.65 -5.29
N ASP A 217 3.28 8.03 -4.20
CA ASP A 217 3.50 9.26 -3.45
C ASP A 217 3.74 8.93 -1.97
#